data_772df70cd68c5b6f5f9ec9ef3f8b45c8
#
_entry.id   772df70cd68c5b6f5f9ec9ef3f8b45c8
#
_cell.length_a   1.000
_cell.length_b   1.000
_cell.length_c   1.000
_cell.angle_alpha   90.00
_cell.angle_beta   90.00
_cell.angle_gamma   90.00
#
_symmetry.space_group_name_H-M   'P 1'
#
loop_
_entity.id
_entity.type
_entity.pdbx_description
1 polymer ?
#
loop_
_entity_poly.entity_id
_entity_poly.type
_entity_poly.pdbx_seq_one_letter_code
_entity_poly.pdbx_strand_id
1 'polypeptide(L)'
;SLLFIGIPGEEGASALAGILTGEINPSGKLAVTIAEHYEDYPSADHFSWDKEHLENILDYESYGLSSEENGSTGFTKSPVTVYWEDIYTGYRYFDTFGKQVLYPFGYGLSYTAFAISDALVKKQNGGILVTADVKNIGEMSGKEVIQIYLSKVYPAEGVERPYQELKGFEKTSDLAPGEKEQVKIWIPWRELAVYDEERAAWVIESGDYLLKMGNSSRDTFVKGLICVEKTILAEQCTNCLNITECNNGKIEFLTQKENDAEMASVLNITEQNKDVSGQNIIFVTPEDVHDVQENRKCGKETISKAETTVSEREKERNLAELSIKELAALCVGYGPGTPFAAVGDRSDPSTIFDDEGKPMTTNSHPTGYPGYVSPAIEEKGIKSVFYKDGPAGIGGVAWPTEMLIACSFDKKLWQMFGDAVGKECEEQQVNVWLAPAVNLHRNPLCGRNF
;
A
#
# COMPACT_ATOMS: atom_id res chain seq x y z
N SER A 1 -0.42 -1.92 30.59
CA SER A 1 0.00 -1.44 29.23
C SER A 1 -0.03 -2.61 28.28
N LEU A 2 -0.37 -2.37 27.01
CA LEU A 2 -0.35 -3.34 25.92
C LEU A 2 0.77 -2.97 24.98
N LEU A 3 1.57 -3.96 24.57
CA LEU A 3 2.67 -3.80 23.62
C LEU A 3 2.42 -4.69 22.41
N PHE A 4 2.31 -4.09 21.23
CA PHE A 4 2.21 -4.80 19.96
C PHE A 4 3.62 -5.00 19.39
N ILE A 5 4.05 -6.25 19.30
CA ILE A 5 5.41 -6.61 18.85
C ILE A 5 5.46 -7.27 17.48
N GLY A 6 4.31 -7.62 16.91
CA GLY A 6 4.24 -8.32 15.61
C GLY A 6 5.16 -9.54 15.54
N ILE A 7 5.81 -9.71 14.39
CA ILE A 7 6.90 -10.71 14.19
C ILE A 7 8.21 -9.93 14.03
N PRO A 8 9.02 -9.84 15.10
CA PRO A 8 10.08 -8.84 15.18
C PRO A 8 11.44 -9.28 14.62
N GLY A 9 11.55 -10.51 14.06
CA GLY A 9 12.81 -11.05 13.56
C GLY A 9 13.77 -11.51 14.67
N GLU A 10 15.04 -11.72 14.32
CA GLU A 10 16.05 -12.31 15.23
C GLU A 10 16.33 -11.47 16.48
N GLU A 11 16.40 -10.15 16.33
CA GLU A 11 16.70 -9.23 17.43
C GLU A 11 15.46 -8.81 18.25
N GLY A 12 14.30 -9.39 17.97
CA GLY A 12 13.04 -9.02 18.61
C GLY A 12 13.05 -9.17 20.13
N ALA A 13 13.70 -10.20 20.67
CA ALA A 13 13.80 -10.42 22.11
C ALA A 13 14.64 -9.33 22.79
N SER A 14 15.76 -8.93 22.20
CA SER A 14 16.64 -7.85 22.69
C SER A 14 15.89 -6.51 22.69
N ALA A 15 15.21 -6.20 21.59
CA ALA A 15 14.41 -4.98 21.45
C ALA A 15 13.27 -4.93 22.50
N LEU A 16 12.56 -6.04 22.70
CA LEU A 16 11.49 -6.14 23.69
C LEU A 16 12.03 -5.94 25.11
N ALA A 17 13.16 -6.57 25.46
CA ALA A 17 13.79 -6.41 26.76
C ALA A 17 14.16 -4.94 27.00
N GLY A 18 14.78 -4.27 26.04
CA GLY A 18 15.15 -2.86 26.14
C GLY A 18 13.95 -1.93 26.34
N ILE A 19 12.82 -2.22 25.67
CA ILE A 19 11.56 -1.47 25.87
C ILE A 19 11.03 -1.71 27.30
N LEU A 20 10.94 -2.96 27.75
CA LEU A 20 10.37 -3.29 29.06
C LEU A 20 11.23 -2.76 30.23
N THR A 21 12.52 -2.64 30.05
CA THR A 21 13.45 -2.08 31.07
C THR A 21 13.50 -0.55 31.02
N GLY A 22 12.96 0.09 29.98
CA GLY A 22 13.04 1.53 29.77
C GLY A 22 14.37 2.01 29.18
N GLU A 23 15.22 1.10 28.73
CA GLU A 23 16.47 1.43 28.01
C GLU A 23 16.16 1.98 26.61
N ILE A 24 15.12 1.46 25.96
CA ILE A 24 14.62 1.90 24.67
C ILE A 24 13.25 2.54 24.84
N ASN A 25 13.12 3.78 24.40
CA ASN A 25 11.84 4.46 24.34
C ASN A 25 11.09 4.06 23.05
N PRO A 26 9.93 3.39 23.12
CA PRO A 26 9.17 3.02 21.94
C PRO A 26 8.68 4.26 21.18
N SER A 27 8.73 4.20 19.86
CA SER A 27 8.25 5.28 18.98
C SER A 27 7.48 4.74 17.76
N GLY A 28 7.07 3.48 17.81
CA GLY A 28 6.24 2.86 16.79
C GLY A 28 4.81 3.38 16.82
N LYS A 29 4.15 3.38 15.65
CA LYS A 29 2.76 3.73 15.48
C LYS A 29 2.05 2.59 14.75
N LEU A 30 0.80 2.30 15.10
CA LEU A 30 0.04 1.24 14.43
C LEU A 30 -0.20 1.60 12.95
N ALA A 31 0.18 0.71 12.06
CA ALA A 31 -0.10 0.82 10.64
C ALA A 31 -1.49 0.27 10.26
N VAL A 32 -2.28 -0.13 11.26
CA VAL A 32 -3.65 -0.64 11.12
C VAL A 32 -4.54 -0.07 12.22
N THR A 33 -5.86 -0.09 11.99
CA THR A 33 -6.86 0.16 13.02
C THR A 33 -7.20 -1.15 13.71
N ILE A 34 -7.27 -1.16 15.04
CA ILE A 34 -7.70 -2.31 15.82
C ILE A 34 -9.10 -2.05 16.33
N ALA A 35 -10.07 -2.78 15.79
CA ALA A 35 -11.46 -2.71 16.21
C ALA A 35 -11.68 -3.27 17.62
N GLU A 36 -12.82 -3.00 18.23
CA GLU A 36 -13.20 -3.54 19.53
C GLU A 36 -13.59 -5.02 19.41
N HIS A 37 -14.35 -5.36 18.35
CA HIS A 37 -14.75 -6.72 18.02
C HIS A 37 -14.44 -7.06 16.58
N TYR A 38 -14.34 -8.35 16.27
CA TYR A 38 -14.08 -8.82 14.90
C TYR A 38 -15.22 -8.41 13.94
N GLU A 39 -16.45 -8.47 14.43
CA GLU A 39 -17.66 -8.13 13.67
C GLU A 39 -17.74 -6.64 13.30
N ASP A 40 -16.91 -5.79 13.92
CA ASP A 40 -16.82 -4.38 13.57
C ASP A 40 -16.07 -4.10 12.27
N TYR A 41 -15.29 -5.08 11.78
CA TYR A 41 -14.61 -4.92 10.49
C TYR A 41 -15.59 -5.06 9.33
N PRO A 42 -15.55 -4.16 8.33
CA PRO A 42 -16.49 -4.21 7.21
C PRO A 42 -16.40 -5.51 6.41
N SER A 43 -15.26 -6.19 6.46
CA SER A 43 -15.01 -7.44 5.78
C SER A 43 -15.40 -8.69 6.59
N ALA A 44 -15.88 -8.57 7.82
CA ALA A 44 -16.11 -9.70 8.72
C ALA A 44 -17.04 -10.75 8.11
N ASP A 45 -18.16 -10.30 7.53
CA ASP A 45 -19.17 -11.17 6.93
C ASP A 45 -18.80 -11.67 5.51
N HIS A 46 -17.72 -11.14 4.92
CA HIS A 46 -17.33 -11.42 3.53
C HIS A 46 -15.92 -12.00 3.38
N PHE A 47 -15.31 -12.42 4.48
CA PHE A 47 -13.95 -12.92 4.46
C PHE A 47 -13.84 -14.39 4.86
N SER A 48 -14.80 -14.96 5.58
CA SER A 48 -14.61 -16.22 6.30
C SER A 48 -14.59 -17.45 5.40
N TRP A 49 -13.66 -18.32 5.69
CA TRP A 49 -13.72 -19.74 5.41
C TRP A 49 -14.20 -20.45 6.67
N ASP A 50 -15.48 -20.72 6.75
CA ASP A 50 -16.06 -21.50 7.84
C ASP A 50 -16.16 -22.98 7.44
N LYS A 51 -15.28 -23.81 8.00
CA LYS A 51 -15.25 -25.25 7.71
C LYS A 51 -16.40 -26.00 8.36
N GLU A 52 -16.98 -25.45 9.42
CA GLU A 52 -18.09 -26.08 10.17
C GLU A 52 -19.45 -25.77 9.51
N HIS A 53 -19.52 -24.63 8.79
CA HIS A 53 -20.74 -24.15 8.12
C HIS A 53 -20.45 -23.87 6.64
N LEU A 54 -20.26 -24.95 5.87
CA LEU A 54 -19.97 -24.85 4.41
C LEU A 54 -21.09 -24.17 3.63
N GLU A 55 -22.31 -24.12 4.19
CA GLU A 55 -23.45 -23.36 3.65
C GLU A 55 -23.22 -21.85 3.65
N ASN A 56 -22.31 -21.34 4.48
CA ASN A 56 -21.97 -19.91 4.56
C ASN A 56 -20.87 -19.51 3.58
N ILE A 57 -20.31 -20.46 2.81
CA ILE A 57 -19.33 -20.13 1.78
C ILE A 57 -20.03 -19.39 0.65
N LEU A 58 -19.62 -18.15 0.44
CA LEU A 58 -20.04 -17.37 -0.72
C LEU A 58 -19.42 -18.00 -1.97
N ASP A 59 -20.24 -18.37 -2.92
CA ASP A 59 -19.85 -18.97 -4.20
C ASP A 59 -20.40 -18.19 -5.39
N TYR A 60 -19.99 -18.57 -6.58
CA TYR A 60 -20.46 -17.93 -7.82
C TYR A 60 -21.99 -17.93 -7.96
N GLU A 61 -22.68 -19.01 -7.53
CA GLU A 61 -24.13 -19.11 -7.63
C GLU A 61 -24.82 -18.13 -6.69
N SER A 62 -24.24 -17.87 -5.50
CA SER A 62 -24.74 -16.90 -4.53
C SER A 62 -24.83 -15.49 -5.12
N TYR A 63 -23.91 -15.17 -6.04
CA TYR A 63 -23.90 -13.90 -6.78
C TYR A 63 -24.51 -14.00 -8.18
N GLY A 64 -25.10 -15.18 -8.55
CA GLY A 64 -25.74 -15.43 -9.84
C GLY A 64 -24.77 -15.45 -11.01
N LEU A 65 -23.51 -15.75 -10.76
CA LEU A 65 -22.50 -16.04 -11.76
C LEU A 65 -22.58 -17.53 -12.08
N SER A 66 -22.62 -17.91 -13.37
CA SER A 66 -22.72 -19.33 -13.74
C SER A 66 -21.37 -20.05 -13.57
N SER A 67 -21.41 -21.25 -12.99
CA SER A 67 -20.23 -22.12 -12.86
C SER A 67 -19.79 -22.75 -14.19
N GLU A 68 -20.57 -22.63 -15.26
CA GLU A 68 -20.30 -23.28 -16.54
C GLU A 68 -19.14 -22.66 -17.34
N GLU A 69 -18.76 -21.41 -17.04
CA GLU A 69 -17.68 -20.72 -17.73
C GLU A 69 -16.28 -20.97 -17.14
N ASN A 70 -16.21 -21.52 -15.93
CA ASN A 70 -14.94 -21.81 -15.28
C ASN A 70 -14.65 -23.32 -15.34
N GLY A 71 -13.89 -23.73 -16.32
CA GLY A 71 -13.49 -25.11 -16.54
C GLY A 71 -13.17 -25.86 -15.24
N SER A 72 -13.60 -27.11 -15.14
CA SER A 72 -13.60 -27.98 -13.99
C SER A 72 -12.34 -27.90 -13.12
N THR A 73 -12.40 -27.16 -12.04
CA THR A 73 -11.36 -27.16 -11.00
C THR A 73 -11.51 -28.32 -10.00
N GLY A 74 -12.49 -29.20 -10.20
CA GLY A 74 -12.78 -30.31 -9.28
C GLY A 74 -13.47 -29.88 -7.97
N PHE A 75 -13.74 -28.59 -7.78
CA PHE A 75 -14.54 -28.09 -6.67
C PHE A 75 -15.98 -27.90 -7.07
N THR A 76 -16.91 -28.47 -6.31
CA THR A 76 -18.34 -28.33 -6.52
C THR A 76 -18.84 -26.89 -6.26
N LYS A 77 -18.07 -26.11 -5.51
CA LYS A 77 -18.28 -24.68 -5.23
C LYS A 77 -16.94 -23.97 -5.22
N SER A 78 -16.80 -22.92 -5.99
CA SER A 78 -15.63 -22.05 -5.97
C SER A 78 -15.88 -20.88 -5.02
N PRO A 79 -15.09 -20.71 -3.95
CA PRO A 79 -15.26 -19.61 -3.01
C PRO A 79 -15.02 -18.27 -3.72
N VAL A 80 -15.85 -17.29 -3.42
CA VAL A 80 -15.77 -15.93 -3.95
C VAL A 80 -15.49 -14.97 -2.82
N THR A 81 -14.54 -14.08 -3.02
CA THR A 81 -14.30 -12.95 -2.12
C THR A 81 -14.87 -11.69 -2.73
N VAL A 82 -15.74 -11.03 -2.00
CA VAL A 82 -16.37 -9.76 -2.42
C VAL A 82 -15.76 -8.62 -1.62
N TYR A 83 -15.26 -7.62 -2.33
CA TYR A 83 -14.71 -6.38 -1.74
C TYR A 83 -15.83 -5.32 -1.68
N TRP A 84 -16.93 -5.67 -1.00
CA TRP A 84 -18.11 -4.83 -0.92
C TRP A 84 -17.86 -3.50 -0.20
N GLU A 85 -16.85 -3.47 0.68
CA GLU A 85 -16.44 -2.29 1.41
C GLU A 85 -15.78 -1.22 0.53
N ASP A 86 -15.38 -1.58 -0.70
CA ASP A 86 -14.80 -0.69 -1.70
C ASP A 86 -13.62 0.13 -1.13
N ILE A 87 -13.70 1.47 -1.16
CA ILE A 87 -12.67 2.39 -0.64
C ILE A 87 -12.58 2.40 0.89
N TYR A 88 -13.55 1.81 1.57
CA TYR A 88 -13.68 1.87 3.03
C TYR A 88 -12.97 0.71 3.73
N THR A 89 -11.64 0.72 3.70
CA THR A 89 -10.80 -0.25 4.41
C THR A 89 -10.05 0.41 5.58
N GLY A 90 -9.85 -0.33 6.67
CA GLY A 90 -9.11 0.15 7.84
C GLY A 90 -9.67 1.46 8.40
N TYR A 91 -8.80 2.43 8.75
CA TYR A 91 -9.21 3.71 9.32
C TYR A 91 -10.16 4.50 8.41
N ARG A 92 -10.09 4.30 7.08
CA ARG A 92 -11.02 4.96 6.15
C ARG A 92 -12.46 4.57 6.46
N TYR A 93 -12.71 3.29 6.77
CA TYR A 93 -14.02 2.83 7.23
C TYR A 93 -14.37 3.37 8.62
N PHE A 94 -13.54 3.07 9.60
CA PHE A 94 -13.85 3.38 11.00
C PHE A 94 -14.03 4.87 11.27
N ASP A 95 -13.23 5.73 10.61
CA ASP A 95 -13.31 7.17 10.79
C ASP A 95 -14.47 7.77 9.98
N THR A 96 -14.79 7.22 8.80
CA THR A 96 -15.91 7.69 7.97
C THR A 96 -17.26 7.37 8.62
N PHE A 97 -17.44 6.17 9.14
CA PHE A 97 -18.71 5.74 9.74
C PHE A 97 -18.77 5.92 11.26
N GLY A 98 -17.83 6.65 11.85
CA GLY A 98 -17.82 6.98 13.27
C GLY A 98 -17.77 5.77 14.21
N LYS A 99 -17.25 4.63 13.74
CA LYS A 99 -17.20 3.38 14.51
C LYS A 99 -16.19 3.46 15.64
N GLN A 100 -16.52 2.87 16.78
CA GLN A 100 -15.60 2.76 17.90
C GLN A 100 -14.43 1.81 17.57
N VAL A 101 -13.26 2.09 18.11
CA VAL A 101 -12.06 1.28 17.93
C VAL A 101 -11.27 1.21 19.23
N LEU A 102 -10.58 0.11 19.46
CA LEU A 102 -9.63 0.00 20.59
C LEU A 102 -8.42 0.92 20.34
N TYR A 103 -7.85 0.87 19.15
CA TYR A 103 -6.71 1.69 18.78
C TYR A 103 -6.85 2.17 17.33
N PRO A 104 -6.80 3.48 17.10
CA PRO A 104 -6.87 4.04 15.75
C PRO A 104 -5.56 3.83 14.97
N PHE A 105 -5.64 3.95 13.66
CA PHE A 105 -4.47 4.00 12.80
C PHE A 105 -3.53 5.15 13.22
N GLY A 106 -2.23 4.89 13.20
CA GLY A 106 -1.21 5.87 13.58
C GLY A 106 -1.01 6.02 15.09
N TYR A 107 -1.79 5.33 15.93
CA TYR A 107 -1.68 5.41 17.40
C TYR A 107 -0.41 4.71 17.90
N GLY A 108 0.21 5.30 18.91
CA GLY A 108 1.33 4.72 19.64
C GLY A 108 1.79 5.62 20.77
N LEU A 109 2.09 5.03 21.91
CA LEU A 109 2.58 5.73 23.09
C LEU A 109 4.11 5.77 23.12
N SER A 110 4.64 6.74 23.86
CA SER A 110 6.06 6.90 24.17
C SER A 110 6.24 7.03 25.67
N TYR A 111 7.42 6.83 26.19
CA TYR A 111 7.78 7.12 27.58
C TYR A 111 8.07 8.60 27.81
N THR A 112 7.98 9.41 26.77
CA THR A 112 8.06 10.88 26.86
C THR A 112 6.83 11.51 26.20
N ALA A 113 6.74 12.83 26.19
CA ALA A 113 5.67 13.57 25.58
C ALA A 113 6.20 14.63 24.60
N PHE A 114 5.43 14.92 23.56
CA PHE A 114 5.79 15.88 22.54
C PHE A 114 4.72 16.96 22.36
N ALA A 115 5.17 18.18 22.09
CA ALA A 115 4.30 19.28 21.67
C ALA A 115 4.55 19.60 20.21
N ILE A 116 3.47 19.70 19.43
CA ILE A 116 3.50 20.08 18.00
C ILE A 116 3.00 21.54 17.92
N SER A 117 3.82 22.42 17.34
CA SER A 117 3.51 23.86 17.21
C SER A 117 3.94 24.41 15.86
N ASP A 118 3.65 25.68 15.63
CA ASP A 118 4.14 26.49 14.50
C ASP A 118 3.92 25.84 13.12
N ALA A 119 2.75 25.19 12.96
CA ALA A 119 2.37 24.56 11.69
C ALA A 119 2.22 25.60 10.58
N LEU A 120 2.93 25.40 9.48
CA LEU A 120 2.89 26.27 8.31
C LEU A 120 2.70 25.44 7.05
N VAL A 121 1.76 25.87 6.22
CA VAL A 121 1.41 25.21 4.95
C VAL A 121 1.77 26.17 3.81
N LYS A 122 2.63 25.73 2.90
CA LYS A 122 3.09 26.54 1.77
C LYS A 122 2.94 25.79 0.46
N LYS A 123 2.49 26.51 -0.56
CA LYS A 123 2.57 26.06 -1.94
C LYS A 123 4.05 25.99 -2.36
N GLN A 124 4.44 24.89 -2.94
CA GLN A 124 5.77 24.67 -3.48
C GLN A 124 5.64 24.04 -4.87
N ASN A 125 6.66 24.17 -5.72
CA ASN A 125 6.62 23.57 -7.05
C ASN A 125 6.30 22.04 -6.97
N GLY A 126 5.25 21.62 -7.66
CA GLY A 126 4.80 20.23 -7.71
C GLY A 126 3.96 19.76 -6.52
N GLY A 127 3.68 20.61 -5.51
CA GLY A 127 2.93 20.16 -4.34
C GLY A 127 2.82 21.19 -3.21
N ILE A 128 2.66 20.66 -2.01
CA ILE A 128 2.51 21.41 -0.77
C ILE A 128 3.63 21.02 0.17
N LEU A 129 4.33 22.00 0.74
CA LEU A 129 5.23 21.80 1.85
C LEU A 129 4.52 22.15 3.16
N VAL A 130 4.44 21.18 4.03
CA VAL A 130 3.96 21.34 5.42
C VAL A 130 5.15 21.29 6.35
N THR A 131 5.27 22.28 7.24
CA THR A 131 6.30 22.28 8.29
C THR A 131 5.64 22.43 9.65
N ALA A 132 6.24 21.82 10.68
CA ALA A 132 5.83 21.99 12.05
C ALA A 132 7.05 21.84 12.98
N ASP A 133 7.02 22.50 14.11
CA ASP A 133 7.97 22.35 15.16
C ASP A 133 7.50 21.29 16.15
N VAL A 134 8.36 20.31 16.43
CA VAL A 134 8.11 19.24 17.39
C VAL A 134 9.10 19.39 18.53
N LYS A 135 8.61 19.52 19.75
CA LYS A 135 9.44 19.68 20.97
C LYS A 135 9.18 18.50 21.91
N ASN A 136 10.24 17.89 22.39
CA ASN A 136 10.14 16.95 23.50
C ASN A 136 9.88 17.73 24.80
N ILE A 137 8.72 17.53 25.40
CA ILE A 137 8.30 18.20 26.65
C ILE A 137 8.30 17.27 27.86
N GLY A 138 8.76 16.02 27.69
CA GLY A 138 8.90 15.06 28.79
C GLY A 138 10.34 14.95 29.27
N GLU A 139 10.63 13.87 29.98
CA GLU A 139 11.89 13.67 30.71
C GLU A 139 12.85 12.64 30.08
N MET A 140 12.40 11.92 29.03
CA MET A 140 13.18 10.89 28.34
C MET A 140 13.37 11.26 26.87
N SER A 141 14.53 10.94 26.30
CA SER A 141 14.75 11.09 24.87
C SER A 141 13.80 10.20 24.06
N GLY A 142 13.39 10.67 22.90
CA GLY A 142 12.46 9.90 22.07
C GLY A 142 12.13 10.55 20.72
N LYS A 143 11.37 9.83 19.92
CA LYS A 143 10.95 10.24 18.57
C LYS A 143 9.44 10.33 18.48
N GLU A 144 8.93 11.28 17.71
CA GLU A 144 7.49 11.40 17.38
C GLU A 144 7.27 11.34 15.87
N VAL A 145 6.10 10.86 15.48
CA VAL A 145 5.65 10.82 14.08
C VAL A 145 4.55 11.85 13.87
N ILE A 146 4.81 12.78 12.95
CA ILE A 146 3.81 13.75 12.52
C ILE A 146 3.13 13.23 11.27
N GLN A 147 1.80 13.16 11.29
CA GLN A 147 0.95 12.61 10.25
C GLN A 147 0.07 13.71 9.68
N ILE A 148 -0.02 13.77 8.35
CA ILE A 148 -0.85 14.74 7.63
C ILE A 148 -1.98 14.01 6.94
N TYR A 149 -3.19 14.39 7.28
CA TYR A 149 -4.41 13.87 6.69
C TYR A 149 -5.12 14.93 5.87
N LEU A 150 -5.77 14.50 4.81
CA LEU A 150 -6.59 15.36 3.97
C LEU A 150 -8.05 14.90 4.06
N SER A 151 -8.94 15.83 4.39
CA SER A 151 -10.38 15.65 4.32
C SER A 151 -10.95 16.59 3.28
N LYS A 152 -11.81 16.09 2.40
CA LYS A 152 -12.57 16.98 1.51
C LYS A 152 -13.98 17.14 2.05
N VAL A 153 -14.48 18.36 1.98
CA VAL A 153 -15.91 18.63 2.13
C VAL A 153 -16.62 17.94 0.98
N TYR A 154 -17.41 16.95 1.29
CA TYR A 154 -18.08 16.12 0.28
C TYR A 154 -19.30 16.88 -0.29
N PRO A 155 -19.34 17.24 -1.58
CA PRO A 155 -20.57 17.63 -2.23
C PRO A 155 -21.32 16.37 -2.65
N ALA A 156 -22.63 16.36 -2.52
CA ALA A 156 -23.50 15.23 -2.85
C ALA A 156 -23.35 14.68 -4.29
N GLU A 157 -22.70 15.41 -5.17
CA GLU A 157 -22.49 15.06 -6.59
C GLU A 157 -21.01 14.77 -6.95
N GLY A 158 -20.11 14.67 -5.95
CA GLY A 158 -18.67 14.42 -6.17
C GLY A 158 -18.31 12.95 -6.23
N VAL A 159 -17.04 12.66 -6.55
CA VAL A 159 -16.46 11.32 -6.43
C VAL A 159 -16.39 10.95 -4.96
N GLU A 160 -16.89 9.77 -4.62
CA GLU A 160 -16.93 9.29 -3.24
C GLU A 160 -15.52 9.17 -2.64
N ARG A 161 -15.37 9.58 -1.38
CA ARG A 161 -14.11 9.61 -0.64
C ARG A 161 -14.34 9.24 0.81
N PRO A 162 -13.34 8.65 1.49
CA PRO A 162 -13.42 8.50 2.94
C PRO A 162 -13.31 9.85 3.64
N TYR A 163 -13.72 9.88 4.91
CA TYR A 163 -13.65 11.07 5.77
C TYR A 163 -12.29 11.76 5.73
N GLN A 164 -11.22 10.99 5.74
CA GLN A 164 -9.85 11.47 5.65
C GLN A 164 -8.89 10.42 5.11
N GLU A 165 -7.78 10.89 4.54
CA GLU A 165 -6.72 10.05 4.01
C GLU A 165 -5.36 10.56 4.44
N LEU A 166 -4.49 9.66 4.89
CA LEU A 166 -3.08 9.97 5.16
C LEU A 166 -2.38 10.35 3.84
N LYS A 167 -1.83 11.55 3.77
CA LYS A 167 -1.14 12.07 2.57
C LYS A 167 0.35 12.28 2.78
N GLY A 168 0.80 12.29 4.01
CA GLY A 168 2.21 12.40 4.32
C GLY A 168 2.50 12.20 5.81
N PHE A 169 3.74 11.87 6.09
CA PHE A 169 4.23 11.77 7.46
C PHE A 169 5.74 12.00 7.49
N GLU A 170 6.23 12.36 8.69
CA GLU A 170 7.66 12.45 8.96
C GLU A 170 7.92 12.10 10.43
N LYS A 171 9.02 11.41 10.68
CA LYS A 171 9.47 11.04 12.01
C LYS A 171 10.65 11.92 12.42
N THR A 172 10.63 12.43 13.66
CA THR A 172 11.73 13.22 14.19
C THR A 172 12.99 12.37 14.38
N SER A 173 14.12 13.03 14.49
CA SER A 173 15.30 12.45 15.15
C SER A 173 15.00 12.11 16.61
N ASP A 174 15.94 11.48 17.29
CA ASP A 174 15.82 11.24 18.73
C ASP A 174 16.04 12.57 19.47
N LEU A 175 14.96 13.12 20.04
CA LEU A 175 14.97 14.42 20.72
C LEU A 175 15.22 14.25 22.21
N ALA A 176 16.26 14.87 22.73
CA ALA A 176 16.48 14.96 24.16
C ALA A 176 15.39 15.80 24.85
N PRO A 177 15.22 15.68 26.18
CA PRO A 177 14.29 16.53 26.95
C PRO A 177 14.51 18.02 26.69
N GLY A 178 13.44 18.71 26.27
CA GLY A 178 13.47 20.13 25.91
C GLY A 178 13.95 20.44 24.49
N GLU A 179 14.52 19.48 23.77
CA GLU A 179 14.96 19.65 22.38
C GLU A 179 13.79 19.83 21.43
N LYS A 180 14.04 20.55 20.34
CA LYS A 180 13.06 20.90 19.31
C LYS A 180 13.64 20.65 17.93
N GLU A 181 12.82 20.07 17.05
CA GLU A 181 13.12 19.87 15.63
C GLU A 181 12.00 20.41 14.76
N GLN A 182 12.31 20.96 13.61
CA GLN A 182 11.33 21.29 12.59
C GLN A 182 11.22 20.14 11.58
N VAL A 183 10.07 19.49 11.54
CA VAL A 183 9.74 18.51 10.51
C VAL A 183 9.24 19.16 9.24
N LYS A 184 9.52 18.52 8.08
CA LYS A 184 9.14 18.98 6.76
C LYS A 184 8.49 17.83 6.00
N ILE A 185 7.24 18.00 5.61
CA ILE A 185 6.45 17.00 4.89
C ILE A 185 6.05 17.60 3.56
N TRP A 186 6.54 17.02 2.46
CA TRP A 186 6.16 17.41 1.12
C TRP A 186 5.08 16.47 0.59
N ILE A 187 3.98 17.06 0.07
CA ILE A 187 2.81 16.37 -0.45
C ILE A 187 2.65 16.77 -1.90
N PRO A 188 2.88 15.87 -2.87
CA PRO A 188 2.69 16.19 -4.28
C PRO A 188 1.22 16.45 -4.60
N TRP A 189 0.94 17.30 -5.61
CA TRP A 189 -0.45 17.58 -6.02
C TRP A 189 -1.25 16.32 -6.36
N ARG A 190 -0.59 15.29 -6.87
CA ARG A 190 -1.24 14.00 -7.18
C ARG A 190 -1.94 13.37 -5.97
N GLU A 191 -1.43 13.60 -4.75
CA GLU A 191 -2.02 13.05 -3.53
C GLU A 191 -3.41 13.64 -3.20
N LEU A 192 -3.78 14.76 -3.84
CA LEU A 192 -5.13 15.32 -3.73
C LEU A 192 -6.13 14.61 -4.66
N ALA A 193 -5.63 13.91 -5.67
CA ALA A 193 -6.47 13.29 -6.68
C ALA A 193 -7.24 12.06 -6.15
N VAL A 194 -8.40 11.84 -6.73
CA VAL A 194 -9.23 10.65 -6.57
C VAL A 194 -9.50 10.06 -7.95
N TYR A 195 -9.70 8.76 -8.02
CA TYR A 195 -10.07 8.11 -9.27
C TYR A 195 -11.56 8.26 -9.53
N ASP A 196 -11.89 8.83 -10.67
CA ASP A 196 -13.25 8.96 -11.19
C ASP A 196 -13.47 7.84 -12.20
N GLU A 197 -14.29 6.86 -11.84
CA GLU A 197 -14.56 5.69 -12.67
C GLU A 197 -15.31 6.03 -13.94
N GLU A 198 -16.24 7.00 -13.89
CA GLU A 198 -17.02 7.42 -15.05
C GLU A 198 -16.13 8.07 -16.12
N ARG A 199 -15.13 8.84 -15.66
CA ARG A 199 -14.16 9.51 -16.54
C ARG A 199 -12.94 8.65 -16.86
N ALA A 200 -12.79 7.50 -16.19
CA ALA A 200 -11.56 6.72 -16.21
C ALA A 200 -10.32 7.59 -15.96
N ALA A 201 -10.33 8.42 -14.93
CA ALA A 201 -9.32 9.43 -14.73
C ALA A 201 -9.06 9.74 -13.25
N TRP A 202 -7.82 10.09 -12.93
CA TRP A 202 -7.50 10.73 -11.65
C TRP A 202 -7.82 12.22 -11.74
N VAL A 203 -8.66 12.70 -10.85
CA VAL A 203 -9.11 14.10 -10.82
C VAL A 203 -8.87 14.72 -9.44
N ILE A 204 -8.49 16.01 -9.44
CA ILE A 204 -8.53 16.83 -8.23
C ILE A 204 -9.80 17.66 -8.35
N GLU A 205 -10.84 17.29 -7.61
CA GLU A 205 -12.13 17.95 -7.71
C GLU A 205 -12.09 19.37 -7.15
N SER A 206 -12.93 20.23 -7.70
CA SER A 206 -13.16 21.57 -7.13
C SER A 206 -13.74 21.48 -5.72
N GLY A 207 -13.48 22.51 -4.91
CA GLY A 207 -13.93 22.60 -3.53
C GLY A 207 -12.79 22.76 -2.54
N ASP A 208 -13.16 22.71 -1.27
CA ASP A 208 -12.26 22.94 -0.14
C ASP A 208 -11.80 21.62 0.48
N TYR A 209 -10.51 21.56 0.76
CA TYR A 209 -9.86 20.43 1.41
C TYR A 209 -9.25 20.90 2.73
N LEU A 210 -9.56 20.18 3.81
CA LEU A 210 -8.95 20.42 5.11
C LEU A 210 -7.67 19.64 5.26
N LEU A 211 -6.56 20.32 5.50
CA LEU A 211 -5.31 19.71 5.86
C LEU A 211 -5.24 19.60 7.39
N LYS A 212 -5.22 18.37 7.87
CA LYS A 212 -5.16 18.04 9.30
C LYS A 212 -3.78 17.50 9.65
N MET A 213 -3.30 17.83 10.82
CA MET A 213 -2.02 17.39 11.37
C MET A 213 -2.22 16.79 12.75
N GLY A 214 -1.54 15.69 13.02
CA GLY A 214 -1.57 15.05 14.32
C GLY A 214 -0.59 13.89 14.43
N ASN A 215 -0.79 13.01 15.39
CA ASN A 215 0.04 11.83 15.64
C ASN A 215 -0.72 10.50 15.52
N SER A 216 -2.00 10.55 15.16
CA SER A 216 -2.84 9.41 14.78
C SER A 216 -4.04 9.89 13.97
N SER A 217 -4.82 8.97 13.37
CA SER A 217 -6.00 9.35 12.58
C SER A 217 -7.09 10.04 13.40
N ARG A 218 -7.12 9.82 14.72
CA ARG A 218 -8.14 10.41 15.63
C ARG A 218 -7.63 11.51 16.54
N ASP A 219 -6.33 11.78 16.52
CA ASP A 219 -5.73 12.90 17.24
C ASP A 219 -5.12 13.87 16.24
N THR A 220 -6.00 14.60 15.55
CA THR A 220 -5.64 15.55 14.49
C THR A 220 -6.34 16.89 14.70
N PHE A 221 -5.67 17.96 14.24
CA PHE A 221 -6.19 19.31 14.22
C PHE A 221 -6.09 19.91 12.84
N VAL A 222 -7.08 20.69 12.42
CA VAL A 222 -7.01 21.41 11.13
C VAL A 222 -5.92 22.47 11.21
N LYS A 223 -4.99 22.43 10.28
CA LYS A 223 -3.84 23.34 10.18
C LYS A 223 -3.77 24.11 8.87
N GLY A 224 -4.49 23.67 7.83
CA GLY A 224 -4.52 24.34 6.55
C GLY A 224 -5.81 24.11 5.79
N LEU A 225 -6.06 25.01 4.83
CA LEU A 225 -7.15 24.94 3.87
C LEU A 225 -6.58 24.99 2.46
N ILE A 226 -7.00 24.06 1.62
CA ILE A 226 -6.63 24.00 0.22
C ILE A 226 -7.89 24.22 -0.60
N CYS A 227 -7.92 25.30 -1.37
CA CYS A 227 -9.06 25.70 -2.20
C CYS A 227 -8.77 25.38 -3.66
N VAL A 228 -9.56 24.54 -4.28
CA VAL A 228 -9.47 24.17 -5.70
C VAL A 228 -10.68 24.78 -6.41
N GLU A 229 -10.44 25.77 -7.26
CA GLU A 229 -11.52 26.52 -7.91
C GLU A 229 -12.27 25.69 -8.96
N LYS A 230 -11.52 24.87 -9.73
CA LYS A 230 -12.07 24.04 -10.81
C LYS A 230 -11.49 22.65 -10.73
N THR A 231 -12.30 21.65 -11.05
CA THR A 231 -11.82 20.26 -11.16
C THR A 231 -10.69 20.15 -12.18
N ILE A 232 -9.59 19.54 -11.78
CA ILE A 232 -8.36 19.40 -12.56
C ILE A 232 -8.18 17.94 -12.93
N LEU A 233 -7.99 17.65 -14.22
CA LEU A 233 -7.59 16.33 -14.70
C LEU A 233 -6.11 16.11 -14.39
N ALA A 234 -5.81 15.23 -13.43
CA ALA A 234 -4.43 14.91 -13.04
C ALA A 234 -3.82 13.86 -13.97
N GLU A 235 -4.58 12.82 -14.32
CA GLU A 235 -4.10 11.74 -15.20
C GLU A 235 -5.28 11.06 -15.89
N GLN A 236 -5.23 10.92 -17.22
CA GLN A 236 -6.21 10.14 -17.98
C GLN A 236 -5.77 8.67 -18.01
N CYS A 237 -6.69 7.77 -17.65
CA CYS A 237 -6.50 6.32 -17.67
C CYS A 237 -7.40 5.66 -18.72
N THR A 238 -7.34 4.34 -18.77
CA THR A 238 -8.27 3.49 -19.53
C THR A 238 -8.83 2.44 -18.59
N ASN A 239 -10.15 2.34 -18.50
CA ASN A 239 -10.79 1.26 -17.76
C ASN A 239 -10.59 -0.06 -18.52
N CYS A 240 -9.84 -0.97 -17.86
CA CYS A 240 -9.57 -2.31 -18.40
C CYS A 240 -10.52 -3.37 -17.81
N LEU A 241 -11.22 -3.05 -16.72
CA LEU A 241 -12.14 -3.94 -16.02
C LEU A 241 -13.52 -3.26 -15.94
N ASN A 242 -14.55 -3.95 -16.43
CA ASN A 242 -15.91 -3.45 -16.36
C ASN A 242 -16.68 -4.23 -15.28
N ILE A 243 -16.76 -3.66 -14.08
CA ILE A 243 -17.45 -4.27 -12.94
C ILE A 243 -18.95 -4.46 -13.23
N THR A 244 -19.56 -3.57 -14.00
CA THR A 244 -20.99 -3.61 -14.33
C THR A 244 -21.35 -4.86 -15.12
N GLU A 245 -20.47 -5.33 -16.00
CA GLU A 245 -20.69 -6.56 -16.78
C GLU A 245 -20.50 -7.81 -15.92
N CYS A 246 -19.56 -7.79 -14.97
CA CYS A 246 -19.25 -8.93 -14.10
C CYS A 246 -20.29 -9.15 -13.00
N ASN A 247 -21.02 -8.11 -12.60
CA ASN A 247 -21.79 -8.11 -11.35
C ASN A 247 -23.32 -8.12 -11.60
N ASN A 248 -23.81 -7.77 -12.81
CA ASN A 248 -25.23 -7.66 -13.11
C ASN A 248 -26.04 -6.84 -12.07
N GLY A 249 -25.38 -5.92 -11.35
CA GLY A 249 -26.00 -5.09 -10.31
C GLY A 249 -26.37 -5.83 -9.02
N LYS A 250 -25.79 -7.00 -8.74
CA LYS A 250 -26.11 -7.82 -7.56
C LYS A 250 -25.23 -7.53 -6.33
N ILE A 251 -24.07 -6.92 -6.51
CA ILE A 251 -23.22 -6.51 -5.41
C ILE A 251 -23.52 -5.05 -5.09
N GLU A 252 -24.06 -4.82 -3.91
CA GLU A 252 -24.23 -3.47 -3.36
C GLU A 252 -22.94 -3.11 -2.61
N PHE A 253 -22.25 -2.07 -3.10
CA PHE A 253 -21.04 -1.57 -2.46
C PHE A 253 -21.42 -0.64 -1.30
N LEU A 254 -20.59 -0.67 -0.27
CA LEU A 254 -20.71 0.24 0.86
C LEU A 254 -20.55 1.68 0.39
N THR A 255 -21.49 2.54 0.76
CA THR A 255 -21.47 3.95 0.40
C THR A 255 -21.89 4.80 1.59
N GLN A 256 -21.34 6.01 1.67
CA GLN A 256 -21.80 7.01 2.65
C GLN A 256 -22.98 7.86 2.13
N LYS A 257 -23.36 7.74 0.87
CA LYS A 257 -24.42 8.57 0.23
C LYS A 257 -25.77 8.48 0.96
N GLU A 258 -26.02 7.38 1.67
CA GLU A 258 -27.24 7.19 2.44
C GLU A 258 -27.19 7.82 3.84
N ASN A 259 -25.99 8.23 4.31
CA ASN A 259 -25.77 8.77 5.67
C ASN A 259 -25.44 10.28 5.70
N ASP A 260 -25.73 11.01 4.60
CA ASP A 260 -25.31 12.40 4.38
C ASP A 260 -25.67 13.39 5.50
N ALA A 261 -26.79 13.19 6.19
CA ALA A 261 -27.25 14.13 7.22
C ALA A 261 -26.46 14.01 8.53
N GLU A 262 -26.00 12.82 8.88
CA GLU A 262 -25.24 12.56 10.11
C GLU A 262 -23.76 12.94 9.92
N MET A 263 -23.23 12.68 8.74
CA MET A 263 -21.87 13.03 8.34
C MET A 263 -21.65 14.52 8.15
N ALA A 264 -22.62 15.26 7.65
CA ALA A 264 -22.54 16.73 7.55
C ALA A 264 -22.38 17.38 8.93
N SER A 265 -22.88 16.77 9.98
CA SER A 265 -22.71 17.25 11.37
C SER A 265 -21.30 16.99 11.91
N VAL A 266 -20.69 15.86 11.54
CA VAL A 266 -19.30 15.51 11.91
C VAL A 266 -18.29 16.36 11.14
N LEU A 267 -18.62 16.68 9.89
CA LEU A 267 -17.85 17.56 9.01
C LEU A 267 -18.22 19.04 9.17
N ASN A 268 -18.72 19.48 10.30
CA ASN A 268 -19.07 20.90 10.47
C ASN A 268 -17.83 21.81 10.32
N ILE A 269 -17.44 21.95 9.05
CA ILE A 269 -16.22 22.57 8.53
C ILE A 269 -16.18 24.05 8.87
N THR A 270 -17.35 24.68 8.99
CA THR A 270 -17.47 26.08 9.39
C THR A 270 -16.95 26.32 10.82
N GLU A 271 -17.06 25.34 11.70
CA GLU A 271 -16.49 25.46 13.05
C GLU A 271 -15.01 25.10 13.12
N GLN A 272 -14.58 24.09 12.34
CA GLN A 272 -13.17 23.65 12.27
C GLN A 272 -12.26 24.63 11.52
N ASN A 273 -12.82 25.43 10.59
CA ASN A 273 -12.06 26.43 9.81
C ASN A 273 -11.75 27.71 10.59
N LYS A 274 -12.37 27.94 11.74
CA LYS A 274 -12.20 29.21 12.50
C LYS A 274 -10.75 29.45 12.97
N ASP A 275 -9.95 28.39 13.08
CA ASP A 275 -8.58 28.44 13.60
C ASP A 275 -7.49 28.41 12.51
N VAL A 276 -7.87 28.35 11.24
CA VAL A 276 -6.88 28.38 10.14
C VAL A 276 -6.41 29.82 9.90
N SER A 277 -5.14 30.10 10.18
CA SER A 277 -4.55 31.39 9.88
C SER A 277 -4.55 31.64 8.38
N GLY A 278 -4.77 32.87 7.91
CA GLY A 278 -4.75 33.24 6.49
C GLY A 278 -3.44 32.87 5.75
N GLN A 279 -2.35 32.62 6.50
CA GLN A 279 -1.07 32.14 5.95
C GLN A 279 -1.09 30.67 5.53
N ASN A 280 -2.06 29.88 6.04
CA ASN A 280 -2.18 28.46 5.76
C ASN A 280 -3.32 28.16 4.76
N ILE A 281 -3.75 29.14 3.97
CA ILE A 281 -4.73 28.97 2.91
C ILE A 281 -3.98 28.89 1.57
N ILE A 282 -4.20 27.80 0.85
CA ILE A 282 -3.57 27.52 -0.44
C ILE A 282 -4.64 27.49 -1.53
N PHE A 283 -4.40 28.21 -2.63
CA PHE A 283 -5.22 28.14 -3.83
C PHE A 283 -4.50 27.30 -4.88
N VAL A 284 -5.18 26.30 -5.42
CA VAL A 284 -4.64 25.38 -6.44
C VAL A 284 -5.34 25.63 -7.78
N THR A 285 -4.54 25.80 -8.81
CA THR A 285 -4.98 26.03 -10.19
C THR A 285 -4.54 24.89 -11.11
N PRO A 286 -5.12 24.75 -12.31
CA PRO A 286 -4.68 23.74 -13.28
C PRO A 286 -3.19 23.83 -13.62
N GLU A 287 -2.63 25.02 -13.70
CA GLU A 287 -1.21 25.24 -14.02
C GLU A 287 -0.29 24.62 -12.96
N ASP A 288 -0.68 24.64 -11.70
CA ASP A 288 0.11 24.03 -10.60
C ASP A 288 0.30 22.52 -10.78
N VAL A 289 -0.71 21.86 -11.34
CA VAL A 289 -0.74 20.39 -11.49
C VAL A 289 -0.08 19.95 -12.81
N HIS A 290 -0.24 20.73 -13.89
CA HIS A 290 0.31 20.39 -15.21
C HIS A 290 1.84 20.49 -15.29
N ASP A 291 2.46 21.42 -14.58
CA ASP A 291 3.92 21.50 -14.49
C ASP A 291 4.57 20.20 -14.01
N VAL A 292 3.84 19.37 -13.28
CA VAL A 292 4.32 18.06 -12.79
C VAL A 292 4.34 17.01 -13.90
N GLN A 293 3.42 17.08 -14.87
CA GLN A 293 3.37 16.11 -15.99
C GLN A 293 4.54 16.30 -16.96
N GLU A 294 4.95 17.55 -17.21
CA GLU A 294 6.13 17.83 -18.05
C GLU A 294 7.43 17.41 -17.37
N ASN A 295 7.56 17.64 -16.07
CA ASN A 295 8.71 17.21 -15.29
C ASN A 295 8.82 15.69 -15.16
N ARG A 296 7.73 14.90 -15.26
CA ARG A 296 7.78 13.44 -15.33
C ARG A 296 8.33 12.89 -16.65
N LYS A 297 8.12 13.59 -17.75
CA LYS A 297 8.82 13.24 -19.01
C LYS A 297 10.33 13.47 -18.87
N CYS A 298 10.74 14.44 -18.07
CA CYS A 298 12.14 14.67 -17.71
C CYS A 298 12.67 13.72 -16.63
N GLY A 299 11.85 13.31 -15.64
CA GLY A 299 12.23 12.39 -14.55
C GLY A 299 12.44 10.94 -14.99
N LYS A 300 12.00 10.53 -16.17
CA LYS A 300 12.41 9.26 -16.78
C LYS A 300 13.92 9.20 -17.12
N GLU A 301 14.60 10.33 -17.11
CA GLU A 301 16.04 10.42 -17.31
C GLU A 301 16.88 10.29 -16.03
N THR A 302 16.26 10.28 -14.84
CA THR A 302 17.00 10.29 -13.56
C THR A 302 16.89 8.97 -12.76
N ILE A 303 16.37 7.90 -13.35
CA ILE A 303 16.76 6.57 -12.90
C ILE A 303 18.21 6.45 -13.34
N SER A 304 19.12 6.51 -12.35
CA SER A 304 20.56 6.40 -12.57
C SER A 304 20.80 5.34 -13.64
N LYS A 305 21.52 5.72 -14.68
CA LYS A 305 22.14 4.81 -15.63
C LYS A 305 23.13 3.89 -14.86
N ALA A 306 22.60 2.94 -14.11
CA ALA A 306 23.30 1.69 -14.00
C ALA A 306 23.32 1.19 -15.44
N GLU A 307 24.50 1.10 -16.04
CA GLU A 307 24.77 0.75 -17.41
C GLU A 307 24.05 -0.53 -17.81
N THR A 308 22.79 -0.41 -18.23
CA THR A 308 22.09 -1.47 -18.93
C THR A 308 22.45 -1.33 -20.39
N THR A 309 23.43 -2.13 -20.81
CA THR A 309 24.02 -2.16 -22.13
C THR A 309 23.10 -2.67 -23.24
N VAL A 310 21.80 -2.78 -23.00
CA VAL A 310 20.81 -3.18 -24.01
C VAL A 310 19.87 -2.03 -24.29
N SER A 311 19.83 -1.52 -25.52
CA SER A 311 18.94 -0.43 -25.91
C SER A 311 17.47 -0.83 -25.75
N GLU A 312 16.58 0.12 -25.44
CA GLU A 312 15.13 -0.14 -25.35
C GLU A 312 14.57 -0.77 -26.63
N ARG A 313 15.12 -0.38 -27.81
CA ARG A 313 14.76 -0.96 -29.11
C ARG A 313 15.15 -2.43 -29.24
N GLU A 314 16.24 -2.86 -28.62
CA GLU A 314 16.64 -4.28 -28.62
C GLU A 314 15.75 -5.09 -27.68
N LYS A 315 15.32 -4.51 -26.54
CA LYS A 315 14.35 -5.15 -25.63
C LYS A 315 12.99 -5.32 -26.29
N GLU A 316 12.47 -4.29 -26.95
CA GLU A 316 11.21 -4.37 -27.70
C GLU A 316 11.27 -5.37 -28.84
N ARG A 317 12.40 -5.42 -29.58
CA ARG A 317 12.59 -6.38 -30.70
C ARG A 317 12.62 -7.83 -30.21
N ASN A 318 13.30 -8.08 -29.08
CA ASN A 318 13.40 -9.44 -28.54
C ASN A 318 12.02 -9.95 -28.07
N LEU A 319 11.18 -9.10 -27.47
CA LEU A 319 9.83 -9.48 -27.08
C LEU A 319 8.90 -9.72 -28.29
N ALA A 320 9.04 -8.92 -29.36
CA ALA A 320 8.24 -9.07 -30.58
C ALA A 320 8.55 -10.35 -31.38
N GLU A 321 9.71 -10.95 -31.14
CA GLU A 321 10.17 -12.20 -31.82
C GLU A 321 9.71 -13.47 -31.08
N LEU A 322 9.05 -13.31 -29.86
CA LEU A 322 8.56 -14.45 -29.10
C LEU A 322 7.18 -14.89 -29.58
N SER A 323 7.00 -16.19 -29.71
CA SER A 323 5.70 -16.78 -29.91
C SER A 323 4.82 -16.63 -28.65
N ILE A 324 3.50 -16.75 -28.81
CA ILE A 324 2.56 -16.73 -27.66
C ILE A 324 2.88 -17.86 -26.67
N LYS A 325 3.32 -19.03 -27.15
CA LYS A 325 3.74 -20.15 -26.28
C LYS A 325 4.95 -19.78 -25.43
N GLU A 326 5.98 -19.14 -26.04
CA GLU A 326 7.16 -18.68 -25.32
C GLU A 326 6.83 -17.60 -24.30
N LEU A 327 5.99 -16.63 -24.66
CA LEU A 327 5.52 -15.59 -23.74
C LEU A 327 4.75 -16.20 -22.55
N ALA A 328 3.85 -17.15 -22.82
CA ALA A 328 3.10 -17.85 -21.78
C ALA A 328 4.03 -18.64 -20.85
N ALA A 329 5.05 -19.33 -21.38
CA ALA A 329 6.02 -20.05 -20.57
C ALA A 329 6.83 -19.13 -19.64
N LEU A 330 7.21 -17.93 -20.11
CA LEU A 330 7.93 -16.97 -19.28
C LEU A 330 7.07 -16.43 -18.11
N CYS A 331 5.74 -16.53 -18.20
CA CYS A 331 4.83 -16.17 -17.13
C CYS A 331 4.64 -17.29 -16.09
N VAL A 332 5.15 -18.49 -16.32
CA VAL A 332 5.03 -19.64 -15.44
C VAL A 332 6.35 -19.88 -14.72
N GLY A 333 6.37 -19.63 -13.40
CA GLY A 333 7.52 -19.93 -12.55
C GLY A 333 7.52 -21.39 -12.10
N TYR A 334 8.70 -21.98 -11.97
CA TYR A 334 8.91 -23.30 -11.38
C TYR A 334 9.09 -23.16 -9.86
N GLY A 335 8.23 -23.82 -9.08
CA GLY A 335 8.13 -23.58 -7.62
C GLY A 335 9.10 -24.42 -6.77
N PRO A 336 9.34 -23.98 -5.51
CA PRO A 336 10.13 -24.74 -4.55
C PRO A 336 9.45 -26.05 -4.18
N GLY A 337 10.26 -27.10 -3.97
CA GLY A 337 9.77 -28.41 -3.52
C GLY A 337 9.18 -29.32 -4.61
N THR A 338 9.12 -28.85 -5.84
CA THR A 338 8.87 -29.73 -6.98
C THR A 338 10.14 -30.57 -7.21
N PRO A 339 10.06 -31.91 -7.31
CA PRO A 339 11.22 -32.69 -7.67
C PRO A 339 11.75 -32.14 -9.00
N PHE A 340 13.05 -31.93 -9.06
CA PHE A 340 13.69 -31.40 -10.27
C PHE A 340 13.29 -32.24 -11.46
N ALA A 341 12.42 -31.70 -12.29
CA ALA A 341 12.22 -32.25 -13.61
C ALA A 341 13.54 -32.09 -14.37
N ALA A 342 14.03 -33.15 -14.96
CA ALA A 342 15.17 -33.06 -15.84
C ALA A 342 14.82 -32.10 -16.98
N VAL A 343 15.81 -31.35 -17.48
CA VAL A 343 15.61 -30.47 -18.62
C VAL A 343 14.86 -31.24 -19.72
N GLY A 344 13.70 -30.69 -20.13
CA GLY A 344 12.83 -31.36 -21.11
C GLY A 344 11.85 -32.36 -20.51
N ASP A 345 11.64 -32.41 -19.21
CA ASP A 345 10.58 -33.20 -18.62
C ASP A 345 9.22 -32.63 -19.01
N ARG A 346 8.35 -33.46 -19.57
CA ARG A 346 6.99 -33.08 -19.99
C ARG A 346 6.06 -32.80 -18.81
N SER A 347 6.46 -33.14 -17.58
CA SER A 347 5.73 -32.79 -16.37
C SER A 347 6.02 -31.38 -15.85
N ASP A 348 7.07 -30.72 -16.38
CA ASP A 348 7.39 -29.34 -16.02
C ASP A 348 6.53 -28.37 -16.86
N PRO A 349 5.61 -27.63 -16.21
CA PRO A 349 4.72 -26.71 -16.94
C PRO A 349 5.46 -25.53 -17.59
N SER A 350 6.70 -25.25 -17.18
CA SER A 350 7.53 -24.20 -17.79
C SER A 350 8.29 -24.68 -19.04
N THR A 351 8.33 -26.00 -19.29
CA THR A 351 8.96 -26.57 -20.50
C THR A 351 7.94 -26.59 -21.62
N ILE A 352 8.17 -25.77 -22.65
CA ILE A 352 7.41 -25.83 -23.90
C ILE A 352 8.15 -26.64 -24.94
N PHE A 353 7.41 -27.34 -25.77
CA PHE A 353 7.93 -28.20 -26.81
C PHE A 353 7.47 -27.69 -28.19
N ASP A 354 8.34 -27.81 -29.19
CA ASP A 354 7.97 -27.61 -30.59
C ASP A 354 7.07 -28.74 -31.13
N ASP A 355 6.66 -28.64 -32.37
CA ASP A 355 5.79 -29.62 -33.02
C ASP A 355 6.46 -31.00 -33.20
N GLU A 356 7.80 -31.05 -33.14
CA GLU A 356 8.64 -32.25 -33.23
C GLU A 356 8.92 -32.86 -31.84
N GLY A 357 8.46 -32.18 -30.75
CA GLY A 357 8.63 -32.65 -29.38
C GLY A 357 9.99 -32.33 -28.77
N LYS A 358 10.75 -31.38 -29.35
CA LYS A 358 12.01 -30.88 -28.81
C LYS A 358 11.70 -29.75 -27.82
N PRO A 359 12.38 -29.70 -26.64
CA PRO A 359 12.19 -28.59 -25.67
C PRO A 359 12.66 -27.25 -26.29
N MET A 360 11.79 -26.26 -26.27
CA MET A 360 12.08 -24.87 -26.65
C MET A 360 12.59 -24.03 -25.47
N THR A 361 12.25 -24.44 -24.26
CA THR A 361 12.70 -23.79 -23.03
C THR A 361 13.57 -24.72 -22.21
N THR A 362 14.49 -24.13 -21.46
CA THR A 362 15.35 -24.86 -20.53
C THR A 362 15.19 -24.27 -19.14
N ASN A 363 15.40 -25.10 -18.12
CA ASN A 363 15.41 -24.66 -16.74
C ASN A 363 16.83 -24.81 -16.19
N SER A 364 17.47 -23.69 -15.87
CA SER A 364 18.83 -23.67 -15.31
C SER A 364 18.84 -23.62 -13.79
N HIS A 365 17.81 -24.18 -13.13
CA HIS A 365 17.64 -24.17 -11.71
C HIS A 365 18.84 -24.83 -10.99
N PRO A 366 19.57 -24.11 -10.13
CA PRO A 366 20.63 -24.74 -9.33
C PRO A 366 20.04 -25.77 -8.37
N THR A 367 20.70 -26.92 -8.24
CA THR A 367 20.30 -27.95 -7.29
C THR A 367 20.19 -27.36 -5.88
N GLY A 368 19.01 -27.49 -5.26
CA GLY A 368 18.77 -27.00 -3.90
C GLY A 368 18.36 -25.53 -3.80
N TYR A 369 18.16 -24.82 -4.91
CA TYR A 369 17.63 -23.46 -4.84
C TYR A 369 16.18 -23.47 -4.32
N PRO A 370 15.88 -22.77 -3.22
CA PRO A 370 14.59 -22.88 -2.54
C PRO A 370 13.52 -21.89 -3.05
N GLY A 371 13.76 -21.21 -4.17
CA GLY A 371 12.88 -20.22 -4.77
C GLY A 371 12.20 -20.67 -6.05
N TYR A 372 11.56 -19.75 -6.73
CA TYR A 372 10.97 -19.97 -8.06
C TYR A 372 11.96 -19.57 -9.13
N VAL A 373 11.88 -20.23 -10.30
CA VAL A 373 12.75 -19.97 -11.44
C VAL A 373 11.91 -19.85 -12.71
N SER A 374 12.10 -18.78 -13.48
CA SER A 374 11.52 -18.73 -14.82
C SER A 374 12.31 -19.59 -15.81
N PRO A 375 11.68 -20.12 -16.86
CA PRO A 375 12.40 -20.84 -17.91
C PRO A 375 13.36 -19.92 -18.68
N ALA A 376 14.41 -20.48 -19.23
CA ALA A 376 15.28 -19.83 -20.20
C ALA A 376 14.85 -20.18 -21.62
N ILE A 377 15.03 -19.25 -22.54
CA ILE A 377 14.92 -19.48 -23.99
C ILE A 377 16.28 -19.13 -24.61
N GLU A 378 17.20 -20.09 -24.57
CA GLU A 378 18.63 -19.88 -24.91
C GLU A 378 18.81 -19.40 -26.34
N GLU A 379 18.05 -19.95 -27.31
CA GLU A 379 18.08 -19.55 -28.71
C GLU A 379 17.70 -18.06 -28.92
N LYS A 380 16.98 -17.47 -27.99
CA LYS A 380 16.58 -16.05 -27.98
C LYS A 380 17.43 -15.21 -27.03
N GLY A 381 18.42 -15.79 -26.37
CA GLY A 381 19.27 -15.12 -25.39
C GLY A 381 18.54 -14.75 -24.06
N ILE A 382 17.39 -15.36 -23.77
CA ILE A 382 16.63 -15.15 -22.55
C ILE A 382 17.13 -16.14 -21.51
N LYS A 383 17.63 -15.61 -20.39
CA LYS A 383 18.13 -16.39 -19.26
C LYS A 383 17.03 -16.61 -18.22
N SER A 384 17.15 -17.68 -17.44
CA SER A 384 16.32 -17.88 -16.24
C SER A 384 16.48 -16.73 -15.25
N VAL A 385 15.37 -16.37 -14.60
CA VAL A 385 15.30 -15.40 -13.51
C VAL A 385 14.97 -16.15 -12.24
N PHE A 386 15.75 -15.89 -11.19
CA PHE A 386 15.62 -16.51 -9.89
C PHE A 386 14.81 -15.63 -8.98
N TYR A 387 13.67 -16.15 -8.53
CA TYR A 387 12.72 -15.47 -7.62
C TYR A 387 12.85 -16.07 -6.24
N LYS A 388 12.74 -15.24 -5.21
CA LYS A 388 12.69 -15.68 -3.82
C LYS A 388 11.51 -15.06 -3.11
N ASP A 389 10.72 -15.89 -2.48
CA ASP A 389 9.63 -15.47 -1.60
C ASP A 389 10.18 -15.03 -0.25
N GLY A 390 9.50 -14.11 0.41
CA GLY A 390 9.81 -13.79 1.80
C GLY A 390 9.67 -12.32 2.20
N PRO A 391 8.48 -11.88 2.64
CA PRO A 391 8.26 -10.53 3.18
C PRO A 391 9.08 -10.24 4.44
N ALA A 392 9.57 -11.28 5.14
CA ALA A 392 10.46 -11.17 6.30
C ALA A 392 11.90 -11.57 5.96
N GLY A 393 12.35 -11.32 4.71
CA GLY A 393 13.69 -11.65 4.22
C GLY A 393 13.73 -12.93 3.39
N ILE A 394 14.87 -13.23 2.81
CA ILE A 394 15.07 -14.33 1.85
C ILE A 394 15.68 -15.60 2.44
N GLY A 395 15.74 -15.70 3.79
CA GLY A 395 16.19 -16.89 4.52
C GLY A 395 17.67 -16.90 4.92
N GLY A 396 18.38 -15.78 4.77
CA GLY A 396 19.70 -15.55 5.37
C GLY A 396 19.54 -15.11 6.82
N VAL A 397 18.84 -14.01 7.03
CA VAL A 397 18.48 -13.43 8.33
C VAL A 397 16.95 -13.43 8.45
N ALA A 398 16.42 -13.67 9.64
CA ALA A 398 15.01 -13.45 9.92
C ALA A 398 14.79 -11.96 10.26
N TRP A 399 14.32 -11.21 9.29
CA TRP A 399 13.99 -9.80 9.44
C TRP A 399 12.62 -9.61 10.11
N PRO A 400 12.34 -8.44 10.69
CA PRO A 400 10.98 -8.07 11.07
C PRO A 400 10.04 -8.14 9.86
N THR A 401 8.77 -8.51 10.07
CA THR A 401 7.79 -8.43 8.99
C THR A 401 7.60 -7.00 8.51
N GLU A 402 7.23 -6.83 7.25
CA GLU A 402 7.03 -5.52 6.62
C GLU A 402 5.95 -4.69 7.31
N MET A 403 4.92 -5.35 7.84
CA MET A 403 3.90 -4.70 8.68
C MET A 403 4.53 -4.05 9.92
N LEU A 404 5.45 -4.74 10.59
CA LEU A 404 6.14 -4.18 11.76
C LEU A 404 7.11 -3.06 11.35
N ILE A 405 7.76 -3.20 10.19
CA ILE A 405 8.61 -2.14 9.61
C ILE A 405 7.76 -0.92 9.27
N ALA A 406 6.57 -1.10 8.70
CA ALA A 406 5.62 -0.01 8.44
C ALA A 406 5.22 0.72 9.73
N CYS A 407 5.04 0.00 10.86
CA CYS A 407 4.76 0.59 12.16
C CYS A 407 5.89 1.50 12.68
N SER A 408 7.08 1.44 12.12
CA SER A 408 8.15 2.40 12.45
C SER A 408 7.87 3.82 11.98
N PHE A 409 7.08 4.01 10.91
CA PHE A 409 6.89 5.28 10.21
C PHE A 409 8.21 6.01 9.93
N ASP A 410 9.27 5.25 9.64
CA ASP A 410 10.63 5.76 9.42
C ASP A 410 11.13 5.38 8.02
N LYS A 411 11.04 6.33 7.10
CA LYS A 411 11.45 6.14 5.69
C LYS A 411 12.92 5.76 5.54
N LYS A 412 13.79 6.25 6.44
CA LYS A 412 15.20 5.90 6.41
C LYS A 412 15.43 4.45 6.82
N LEU A 413 14.69 3.98 7.84
CA LEU A 413 14.71 2.59 8.26
C LEU A 413 14.20 1.68 7.14
N TRP A 414 13.13 2.07 6.43
CA TRP A 414 12.61 1.31 5.29
C TRP A 414 13.62 1.17 4.17
N GLN A 415 14.34 2.27 3.85
CA GLN A 415 15.43 2.21 2.87
C GLN A 415 16.57 1.31 3.33
N MET A 416 17.01 1.43 4.58
CA MET A 416 18.07 0.58 5.13
C MET A 416 17.70 -0.91 5.10
N PHE A 417 16.43 -1.24 5.36
CA PHE A 417 15.93 -2.60 5.25
C PHE A 417 16.01 -3.11 3.81
N GLY A 418 15.51 -2.34 2.83
CA GLY A 418 15.60 -2.70 1.43
C GLY A 418 17.04 -2.88 0.94
N ASP A 419 17.95 -1.99 1.35
CA ASP A 419 19.38 -2.07 1.02
C ASP A 419 20.05 -3.33 1.63
N ALA A 420 19.66 -3.70 2.85
CA ALA A 420 20.21 -4.88 3.52
C ALA A 420 19.73 -6.18 2.85
N VAL A 421 18.42 -6.32 2.60
CA VAL A 421 17.88 -7.49 1.90
C VAL A 421 18.38 -7.55 0.45
N GLY A 422 18.56 -6.40 -0.21
CA GLY A 422 19.16 -6.32 -1.54
C GLY A 422 20.57 -6.92 -1.59
N LYS A 423 21.39 -6.68 -0.58
CA LYS A 423 22.73 -7.30 -0.47
C LYS A 423 22.65 -8.82 -0.25
N GLU A 424 21.73 -9.29 0.58
CA GLU A 424 21.47 -10.74 0.71
C GLU A 424 21.03 -11.36 -0.62
N CYS A 425 20.21 -10.65 -1.40
CA CYS A 425 19.82 -11.09 -2.74
C CYS A 425 21.01 -11.25 -3.67
N GLU A 426 21.95 -10.30 -3.67
CA GLU A 426 23.18 -10.38 -4.46
C GLU A 426 24.04 -11.58 -4.02
N GLU A 427 24.23 -11.79 -2.73
CA GLU A 427 25.01 -12.90 -2.17
C GLU A 427 24.41 -14.26 -2.48
N GLN A 428 23.07 -14.37 -2.47
CA GLN A 428 22.33 -15.60 -2.74
C GLN A 428 21.95 -15.77 -4.23
N GLN A 429 22.38 -14.83 -5.10
CA GLN A 429 22.06 -14.83 -6.53
C GLN A 429 20.55 -14.78 -6.83
N VAL A 430 19.79 -14.13 -5.99
CA VAL A 430 18.37 -13.86 -6.20
C VAL A 430 18.22 -12.65 -7.11
N ASN A 431 17.50 -12.82 -8.23
CA ASN A 431 17.26 -11.73 -9.18
C ASN A 431 16.03 -10.90 -8.82
N VAL A 432 15.00 -11.54 -8.28
CA VAL A 432 13.74 -10.91 -7.92
C VAL A 432 13.32 -11.37 -6.53
N TRP A 433 13.24 -10.44 -5.62
CA TRP A 433 12.62 -10.65 -4.32
C TRP A 433 11.11 -10.36 -4.42
N LEU A 434 10.27 -11.34 -4.04
CA LEU A 434 8.81 -11.22 -4.09
C LEU A 434 8.31 -10.49 -2.83
N ALA A 435 8.68 -9.22 -2.72
CA ALA A 435 8.34 -8.30 -1.65
C ALA A 435 8.43 -6.84 -2.18
N PRO A 436 7.89 -5.84 -1.46
CA PRO A 436 7.12 -5.94 -0.24
C PRO A 436 5.73 -6.54 -0.44
N ALA A 437 5.17 -7.15 0.61
CA ALA A 437 3.80 -7.64 0.61
C ALA A 437 2.83 -6.49 0.90
N VAL A 438 2.46 -5.74 -0.14
CA VAL A 438 1.57 -4.57 -0.05
C VAL A 438 0.12 -5.00 -0.05
N ASN A 439 -0.40 -5.36 1.11
CA ASN A 439 -1.80 -5.73 1.30
C ASN A 439 -2.62 -4.54 1.83
N LEU A 440 -3.92 -4.54 1.55
CA LEU A 440 -4.85 -3.55 2.10
C LEU A 440 -5.11 -3.76 3.61
N HIS A 441 -4.67 -4.87 4.20
CA HIS A 441 -5.02 -5.29 5.56
C HIS A 441 -6.53 -5.22 5.80
N ARG A 442 -7.27 -5.72 4.82
CA ARG A 442 -8.72 -5.66 4.74
C ARG A 442 -9.40 -6.40 5.89
N ASN A 443 -8.81 -7.53 6.31
CA ASN A 443 -9.34 -8.36 7.38
C ASN A 443 -8.20 -8.84 8.29
N PRO A 444 -8.34 -8.77 9.63
CA PRO A 444 -7.29 -9.15 10.57
C PRO A 444 -6.96 -10.66 10.54
N LEU A 445 -7.87 -11.50 10.08
CA LEU A 445 -7.66 -12.95 9.97
C LEU A 445 -6.94 -13.37 8.68
N CYS A 446 -6.61 -12.43 7.79
CA CYS A 446 -5.86 -12.74 6.59
C CYS A 446 -4.44 -13.17 6.92
N GLY A 447 -4.09 -14.43 6.61
CA GLY A 447 -2.75 -14.98 6.84
C GLY A 447 -1.64 -14.38 5.96
N ARG A 448 -1.98 -13.43 5.08
CA ARG A 448 -1.05 -12.70 4.20
C ARG A 448 -0.83 -11.25 4.61
N ASN A 449 -1.25 -10.86 5.82
CA ASN A 449 -0.99 -9.54 6.42
C ASN A 449 0.44 -9.49 7.01
N PHE A 450 1.44 -9.43 6.15
CA PHE A 450 2.85 -9.40 6.58
C PHE A 450 3.31 -8.02 6.96
#